data_b9fdc724a7ac2a3c176ff511813aaf3e
#
_entry.id   b9fdc724a7ac2a3c176ff511813aaf3e
#
_cell.length_a   1.000
_cell.length_b   1.000
_cell.length_c   1.000
_cell.angle_alpha   90.00
_cell.angle_beta   90.00
_cell.angle_gamma   90.00
#
_symmetry.space_group_name_H-M   'P 1'
#
loop_
_entity.id
_entity.type
_entity.pdbx_description
1 polymer ?
#
loop_
_entity_poly.entity_id
_entity_poly.type
_entity_poly.pdbx_seq_one_letter_code
_entity_poly.pdbx_strand_id
1 'polypeptide(L)'
;MAPRLDRRAQGEAELEQKLLAEPQLKKAIDELEKRSDLGARRQLLGTSVRITSAMAPKLEQMMEQCRSQLGVETKVETFVYPDSHFNAGCVRPEQGRVFVMLSSALLEGFDDDELRFVIGHELGHHLFGHHRIPVRLLAGEDAAMPGPIVMQLFAWSRYAELSADRAGLTCAGGLEPVARSLFKLASGLKGGLVQMRAEDLLSQIGDLRTEGQLQKETDTPRGDWFATHPFSPMRLHAAKLFSEHKSKEQLEAGVAELMSLMEPTYLQEKSEAAELMRRLLLAGGVVIASAHGEIDAKEKEALEKFFGAGTCAAMNVNALKGDLDRRARDVKERVTPLKRQQVIRDLCMVARADGHVQDTERALLLSTAETAGVDAAFVERALTTDVRLD
;
A
#
# COMPACT_ATOMS: atom_id res chain seq x y z
N MET A 1 -27.57 9.60 1.98
CA MET A 1 -26.60 8.73 2.70
C MET A 1 -26.20 7.62 1.75
N ALA A 2 -24.94 7.60 1.29
CA ALA A 2 -24.48 6.56 0.36
C ALA A 2 -24.66 5.16 0.98
N PRO A 3 -25.02 4.13 0.19
CA PRO A 3 -25.19 2.78 0.69
C PRO A 3 -23.88 2.27 1.33
N ARG A 4 -23.98 1.42 2.35
CA ARG A 4 -22.83 0.83 3.08
C ARG A 4 -21.80 0.15 2.17
N LEU A 5 -22.25 -0.35 1.01
CA LEU A 5 -21.44 -1.06 0.00
C LEU A 5 -20.46 -0.15 -0.75
N ASP A 6 -20.75 1.15 -0.87
CA ASP A 6 -19.91 2.07 -1.64
C ASP A 6 -18.70 2.61 -0.85
N ARG A 7 -18.66 2.42 0.48
CA ARG A 7 -17.52 2.87 1.30
C ARG A 7 -16.29 2.01 1.13
N ARG A 8 -16.45 0.73 0.83
CA ARG A 8 -15.33 -0.16 0.56
C ARG A 8 -14.86 0.00 -0.89
N ALA A 9 -13.58 0.32 -1.11
CA ALA A 9 -13.01 0.40 -2.45
C ALA A 9 -13.02 -0.98 -3.12
N GLN A 10 -13.37 -1.03 -4.39
CA GLN A 10 -13.44 -2.29 -5.13
C GLN A 10 -12.06 -2.96 -5.22
N GLY A 11 -11.00 -2.17 -5.49
CA GLY A 11 -9.64 -2.71 -5.57
C GLY A 11 -9.16 -3.32 -4.26
N GLU A 12 -9.57 -2.77 -3.09
CA GLU A 12 -9.29 -3.39 -1.79
C GLU A 12 -9.94 -4.77 -1.67
N ALA A 13 -11.24 -4.88 -1.97
CA ALA A 13 -11.97 -6.14 -1.83
C ALA A 13 -11.43 -7.22 -2.78
N GLU A 14 -11.07 -6.85 -4.01
CA GLU A 14 -10.50 -7.76 -5.00
C GLU A 14 -9.10 -8.24 -4.60
N LEU A 15 -8.24 -7.34 -4.10
CA LEU A 15 -6.92 -7.70 -3.62
C LEU A 15 -6.99 -8.53 -2.35
N GLU A 16 -7.86 -8.22 -1.40
CA GLU A 16 -8.07 -9.04 -0.20
C GLU A 16 -8.44 -10.48 -0.57
N GLN A 17 -9.38 -10.65 -1.49
CA GLN A 17 -9.80 -11.98 -1.94
C GLN A 17 -8.63 -12.77 -2.54
N LYS A 18 -7.81 -12.13 -3.37
CA LYS A 18 -6.61 -12.75 -3.96
C LYS A 18 -5.59 -13.12 -2.89
N LEU A 19 -5.26 -12.18 -2.01
CA LEU A 19 -4.29 -12.37 -0.93
C LEU A 19 -4.69 -13.50 0.01
N LEU A 20 -5.94 -13.55 0.45
CA LEU A 20 -6.43 -14.59 1.36
C LEU A 20 -6.58 -15.98 0.68
N ALA A 21 -6.57 -16.04 -0.65
CA ALA A 21 -6.50 -17.28 -1.41
C ALA A 21 -5.07 -17.84 -1.50
N GLU A 22 -4.03 -17.03 -1.19
CA GLU A 22 -2.63 -17.45 -1.23
C GLU A 22 -2.27 -18.35 -0.03
N PRO A 23 -1.90 -19.63 -0.25
CA PRO A 23 -1.69 -20.58 0.85
C PRO A 23 -0.57 -20.18 1.82
N GLN A 24 0.52 -19.58 1.30
CA GLN A 24 1.65 -19.12 2.13
C GLN A 24 1.25 -17.95 3.02
N LEU A 25 0.53 -16.99 2.47
CA LEU A 25 0.04 -15.84 3.23
C LEU A 25 -0.93 -16.29 4.32
N LYS A 26 -1.88 -17.18 3.96
CA LYS A 26 -2.82 -17.74 4.93
C LYS A 26 -2.10 -18.46 6.08
N LYS A 27 -1.10 -19.30 5.75
CA LYS A 27 -0.29 -19.98 6.76
C LYS A 27 0.43 -18.97 7.68
N ALA A 28 1.03 -17.91 7.12
CA ALA A 28 1.72 -16.89 7.91
C ALA A 28 0.75 -16.13 8.81
N ILE A 29 -0.44 -15.77 8.33
CA ILE A 29 -1.50 -15.15 9.13
C ILE A 29 -1.90 -16.08 10.28
N ASP A 30 -2.18 -17.37 10.00
CA ASP A 30 -2.55 -18.34 11.02
C ASP A 30 -1.46 -18.53 12.09
N GLU A 31 -0.19 -18.46 11.71
CA GLU A 31 0.94 -18.53 12.63
C GLU A 31 1.07 -17.25 13.50
N LEU A 32 0.88 -16.08 12.91
CA LEU A 32 0.83 -14.81 13.65
C LEU A 32 -0.36 -14.78 14.60
N GLU A 33 -1.50 -15.31 14.21
CA GLU A 33 -2.68 -15.43 15.07
C GLU A 33 -2.44 -16.30 16.30
N LYS A 34 -1.74 -17.42 16.14
CA LYS A 34 -1.37 -18.30 17.23
C LYS A 34 -0.36 -17.68 18.21
N ARG A 35 0.51 -16.80 17.71
CA ARG A 35 1.52 -16.07 18.51
C ARG A 35 0.96 -14.78 19.14
N SER A 36 -0.19 -14.30 18.65
CA SER A 36 -0.85 -13.11 19.17
C SER A 36 -1.29 -13.37 20.60
N ASP A 37 -0.46 -12.97 21.54
CA ASP A 37 -0.82 -12.98 22.94
C ASP A 37 -2.00 -12.05 23.18
N LEU A 38 -3.05 -12.61 23.78
CA LEU A 38 -4.13 -11.86 24.38
C LEU A 38 -3.53 -10.89 25.40
N GLY A 39 -3.44 -9.62 25.11
CA GLY A 39 -2.78 -8.67 25.99
C GLY A 39 -2.67 -7.25 25.46
N ALA A 40 -3.20 -6.98 24.27
CA ALA A 40 -3.19 -5.64 23.68
C ALA A 40 -3.79 -4.62 24.67
N ARG A 41 -4.94 -4.93 25.25
CA ARG A 41 -5.56 -4.06 26.23
C ARG A 41 -4.69 -3.84 27.49
N ARG A 42 -4.04 -4.89 27.97
CA ARG A 42 -3.14 -4.78 29.14
C ARG A 42 -1.93 -3.89 28.83
N GLN A 43 -1.34 -4.06 27.66
CA GLN A 43 -0.23 -3.23 27.19
C GLN A 43 -0.68 -1.78 27.08
N LEU A 44 -1.83 -1.50 26.47
CA LEU A 44 -2.37 -0.14 26.34
C LEU A 44 -2.61 0.52 27.72
N LEU A 45 -3.18 -0.22 28.68
CA LEU A 45 -3.37 0.28 30.05
C LEU A 45 -2.05 0.57 30.78
N GLY A 46 -0.95 -0.07 30.37
CA GLY A 46 0.39 0.17 30.96
C GLY A 46 1.18 1.28 30.29
N THR A 47 0.91 1.61 29.02
CA THR A 47 1.71 2.53 28.21
C THR A 47 0.96 3.79 27.75
N SER A 48 -0.35 3.85 27.97
CA SER A 48 -1.22 4.94 27.52
C SER A 48 -2.34 5.20 28.52
N VAL A 49 -3.07 6.29 28.35
CA VAL A 49 -4.18 6.67 29.21
C VAL A 49 -5.51 6.31 28.52
N ARG A 50 -6.28 5.43 29.15
CA ARG A 50 -7.65 5.17 28.71
C ARG A 50 -8.52 6.37 29.01
N ILE A 51 -9.12 6.94 27.98
CA ILE A 51 -10.07 8.06 28.09
C ILE A 51 -11.45 7.51 28.45
N THR A 52 -12.10 8.18 29.41
CA THR A 52 -13.49 7.88 29.80
C THR A 52 -14.38 9.05 29.45
N SER A 53 -15.70 8.79 29.41
CA SER A 53 -16.70 9.84 29.19
C SER A 53 -16.65 10.96 30.25
N ALA A 54 -16.24 10.65 31.47
CA ALA A 54 -16.06 11.66 32.51
C ALA A 54 -14.84 12.56 32.28
N MET A 55 -13.78 12.04 31.66
CA MET A 55 -12.55 12.80 31.35
C MET A 55 -12.71 13.67 30.09
N ALA A 56 -13.36 13.13 29.05
CA ALA A 56 -13.52 13.82 27.77
C ALA A 56 -14.91 13.54 27.15
N PRO A 57 -15.97 14.13 27.70
CA PRO A 57 -17.34 13.86 27.27
C PRO A 57 -17.58 14.22 25.79
N LYS A 58 -16.92 15.25 25.29
CA LYS A 58 -17.01 15.66 23.88
C LYS A 58 -16.38 14.66 22.95
N LEU A 59 -15.20 14.12 23.28
CA LEU A 59 -14.54 13.09 22.48
C LEU A 59 -15.35 11.79 22.45
N GLU A 60 -15.92 11.39 23.59
CA GLU A 60 -16.81 10.24 23.68
C GLU A 60 -18.06 10.42 22.81
N GLN A 61 -18.66 11.61 22.83
CA GLN A 61 -19.79 11.94 21.96
C GLN A 61 -19.43 11.85 20.48
N MET A 62 -18.27 12.37 20.08
CA MET A 62 -17.79 12.27 18.68
C MET A 62 -17.56 10.81 18.28
N MET A 63 -16.93 10.02 19.15
CA MET A 63 -16.72 8.58 18.92
C MET A 63 -18.06 7.84 18.72
N GLU A 64 -19.04 8.09 19.56
CA GLU A 64 -20.36 7.46 19.47
C GLU A 64 -21.12 7.88 18.22
N GLN A 65 -21.02 9.14 17.82
CA GLN A 65 -21.61 9.64 16.58
C GLN A 65 -20.99 8.95 15.36
N CYS A 66 -19.65 8.89 15.27
CA CYS A 66 -18.95 8.20 14.18
C CYS A 66 -19.29 6.71 14.15
N ARG A 67 -19.29 6.06 15.31
CA ARG A 67 -19.65 4.65 15.45
C ARG A 67 -21.07 4.37 14.93
N SER A 68 -22.04 5.19 15.31
CA SER A 68 -23.42 5.09 14.86
C SER A 68 -23.57 5.33 13.35
N GLN A 69 -22.92 6.38 12.82
CA GLN A 69 -22.97 6.69 11.38
C GLN A 69 -22.36 5.58 10.50
N LEU A 70 -21.32 4.92 11.00
CA LEU A 70 -20.66 3.82 10.30
C LEU A 70 -21.38 2.49 10.54
N GLY A 71 -22.23 2.40 11.57
CA GLY A 71 -22.91 1.17 12.01
C GLY A 71 -21.93 0.16 12.60
N VAL A 72 -20.93 0.64 13.34
CA VAL A 72 -20.01 -0.19 14.10
C VAL A 72 -20.70 -0.56 15.43
N GLU A 73 -21.01 -1.84 15.63
CA GLU A 73 -21.67 -2.33 16.83
C GLU A 73 -20.68 -2.66 17.96
N THR A 74 -19.45 -2.94 17.59
CA THR A 74 -18.39 -3.31 18.53
C THR A 74 -18.11 -2.17 19.53
N LYS A 75 -17.91 -2.52 20.80
CA LYS A 75 -17.53 -1.55 21.83
C LYS A 75 -16.14 -0.98 21.55
N VAL A 76 -16.01 0.33 21.59
CA VAL A 76 -14.74 1.06 21.41
C VAL A 76 -14.21 1.51 22.76
N GLU A 77 -12.91 1.31 23.00
CA GLU A 77 -12.16 1.95 24.09
C GLU A 77 -11.13 2.89 23.46
N THR A 78 -11.10 4.14 23.89
CA THR A 78 -10.17 5.16 23.39
C THR A 78 -8.99 5.31 24.31
N PHE A 79 -7.78 5.33 23.75
CA PHE A 79 -6.52 5.52 24.47
C PHE A 79 -5.76 6.71 23.88
N VAL A 80 -5.09 7.46 24.77
CA VAL A 80 -4.19 8.56 24.41
C VAL A 80 -2.78 8.20 24.84
N TYR A 81 -1.83 8.37 23.94
CA TYR A 81 -0.42 8.13 24.18
C TYR A 81 0.42 9.38 23.88
N PRO A 82 1.57 9.56 24.58
CA PRO A 82 2.42 10.72 24.38
C PRO A 82 3.19 10.59 23.07
N ASP A 83 2.91 11.47 22.12
CA ASP A 83 3.64 11.60 20.87
C ASP A 83 3.53 13.04 20.37
N SER A 84 4.64 13.59 19.89
CA SER A 84 4.73 14.92 19.31
C SER A 84 4.24 15.00 17.86
N HIS A 85 4.07 13.85 17.20
CA HIS A 85 3.53 13.75 15.85
C HIS A 85 2.04 13.48 15.88
N PHE A 86 1.36 13.94 14.86
CA PHE A 86 -0.04 13.60 14.63
C PHE A 86 -0.14 12.15 14.18
N ASN A 87 -0.71 11.31 15.03
CA ASN A 87 -0.87 9.91 14.73
C ASN A 87 -2.10 9.31 15.42
N ALA A 88 -2.73 8.34 14.77
CA ALA A 88 -3.80 7.54 15.32
C ALA A 88 -3.64 6.08 14.88
N GLY A 89 -4.38 5.18 15.49
CA GLY A 89 -4.35 3.78 15.11
C GLY A 89 -5.51 2.99 15.70
N CYS A 90 -5.97 2.01 14.95
CA CYS A 90 -6.96 1.04 15.40
C CYS A 90 -6.26 -0.31 15.62
N VAL A 91 -6.23 -0.76 16.87
CA VAL A 91 -5.62 -2.04 17.23
C VAL A 91 -6.59 -3.18 17.00
N ARG A 92 -6.05 -4.35 16.66
CA ARG A 92 -6.82 -5.58 16.47
C ARG A 92 -7.82 -5.79 17.63
N PRO A 93 -9.08 -6.13 17.32
CA PRO A 93 -10.10 -6.37 18.34
C PRO A 93 -9.71 -7.49 19.29
N GLU A 94 -9.93 -7.28 20.59
CA GLU A 94 -9.73 -8.27 21.63
C GLU A 94 -10.96 -8.36 22.51
N GLN A 95 -11.46 -9.56 22.77
CA GLN A 95 -12.63 -9.82 23.64
C GLN A 95 -13.87 -8.98 23.28
N GLY A 96 -14.15 -8.82 21.99
CA GLY A 96 -15.30 -8.06 21.50
C GLY A 96 -15.18 -6.55 21.68
N ARG A 97 -13.96 -6.02 21.80
CA ARG A 97 -13.66 -4.59 21.91
C ARG A 97 -12.66 -4.18 20.88
N VAL A 98 -12.79 -2.97 20.40
CA VAL A 98 -11.86 -2.26 19.52
C VAL A 98 -11.14 -1.20 20.32
N PHE A 99 -9.86 -1.00 20.04
CA PHE A 99 -9.03 0.02 20.70
C PHE A 99 -8.62 1.05 19.68
N VAL A 100 -9.07 2.29 19.86
CA VAL A 100 -8.63 3.44 19.08
C VAL A 100 -7.60 4.21 19.89
N MET A 101 -6.43 4.39 19.30
CA MET A 101 -5.31 5.12 19.89
C MET A 101 -5.15 6.47 19.22
N LEU A 102 -5.02 7.52 19.99
CA LEU A 102 -4.81 8.89 19.51
C LEU A 102 -3.56 9.46 20.16
N SER A 103 -2.69 10.09 19.39
CA SER A 103 -1.55 10.82 19.95
C SER A 103 -2.01 12.07 20.69
N SER A 104 -1.27 12.48 21.71
CA SER A 104 -1.56 13.74 22.43
C SER A 104 -1.50 14.94 21.50
N ALA A 105 -0.52 14.99 20.58
CA ALA A 105 -0.41 16.06 19.61
C ALA A 105 -1.64 16.17 18.69
N LEU A 106 -2.23 15.03 18.29
CA LEU A 106 -3.42 15.00 17.44
C LEU A 106 -4.62 15.63 18.15
N LEU A 107 -4.85 15.27 19.42
CA LEU A 107 -5.94 15.85 20.22
C LEU A 107 -5.78 17.34 20.47
N GLU A 108 -4.56 17.86 20.54
CA GLU A 108 -4.28 19.29 20.73
C GLU A 108 -4.30 20.08 19.42
N GLY A 109 -3.99 19.42 18.30
CA GLY A 109 -3.79 20.10 17.02
C GLY A 109 -4.96 20.03 16.04
N PHE A 110 -5.97 19.20 16.30
CA PHE A 110 -7.10 18.96 15.42
C PHE A 110 -8.38 19.59 15.96
N ASP A 111 -9.20 20.16 15.08
CA ASP A 111 -10.54 20.58 15.42
C ASP A 111 -11.54 19.41 15.45
N ASP A 112 -12.79 19.69 15.81
CA ASP A 112 -13.80 18.66 15.98
C ASP A 112 -14.10 17.86 14.71
N ASP A 113 -14.14 18.53 13.55
CA ASP A 113 -14.48 17.87 12.28
C ASP A 113 -13.30 17.11 11.72
N GLU A 114 -12.09 17.61 11.95
CA GLU A 114 -10.84 16.90 11.68
C GLU A 114 -10.71 15.64 12.56
N LEU A 115 -11.04 15.74 13.86
CA LEU A 115 -11.07 14.59 14.76
C LEU A 115 -12.12 13.56 14.32
N ARG A 116 -13.30 14.00 13.85
CA ARG A 116 -14.31 13.08 13.30
C ARG A 116 -13.80 12.34 12.07
N PHE A 117 -13.01 13.02 11.20
CA PHE A 117 -12.37 12.35 10.08
C PHE A 117 -11.45 11.24 10.56
N VAL A 118 -10.53 11.54 11.48
CA VAL A 118 -9.55 10.55 12.00
C VAL A 118 -10.27 9.41 12.71
N ILE A 119 -11.22 9.69 13.60
CA ILE A 119 -11.99 8.66 14.29
C ILE A 119 -12.74 7.77 13.29
N GLY A 120 -13.38 8.37 12.30
CA GLY A 120 -14.11 7.64 11.25
C GLY A 120 -13.18 6.79 10.40
N HIS A 121 -11.97 7.25 10.11
CA HIS A 121 -10.92 6.52 9.41
C HIS A 121 -10.48 5.29 10.22
N GLU A 122 -10.15 5.44 11.49
CA GLU A 122 -9.74 4.34 12.36
C GLU A 122 -10.86 3.29 12.55
N LEU A 123 -12.09 3.76 12.72
CA LEU A 123 -13.26 2.88 12.73
C LEU A 123 -13.50 2.19 11.38
N GLY A 124 -13.11 2.83 10.28
CA GLY A 124 -13.13 2.26 8.94
C GLY A 124 -12.20 1.04 8.82
N HIS A 125 -10.99 1.13 9.35
CA HIS A 125 -10.07 -0.01 9.42
C HIS A 125 -10.68 -1.19 10.17
N HIS A 126 -11.37 -0.94 11.27
CA HIS A 126 -12.11 -1.98 11.99
C HIS A 126 -13.29 -2.51 11.18
N LEU A 127 -14.10 -1.63 10.62
CA LEU A 127 -15.33 -1.97 9.87
C LEU A 127 -15.04 -2.91 8.70
N PHE A 128 -13.95 -2.68 7.98
CA PHE A 128 -13.52 -3.49 6.82
C PHE A 128 -12.60 -4.66 7.20
N GLY A 129 -12.19 -4.75 8.46
CA GLY A 129 -11.39 -5.85 8.97
C GLY A 129 -9.92 -5.83 8.53
N HIS A 130 -9.34 -4.64 8.29
CA HIS A 130 -7.97 -4.47 7.78
C HIS A 130 -6.92 -5.11 8.69
N HIS A 131 -7.18 -5.20 10.00
CA HIS A 131 -6.32 -5.88 10.97
C HIS A 131 -6.12 -7.38 10.71
N ARG A 132 -6.92 -8.00 9.83
CA ARG A 132 -6.76 -9.42 9.45
C ARG A 132 -5.51 -9.67 8.61
N ILE A 133 -5.04 -8.65 7.89
CA ILE A 133 -3.84 -8.73 7.09
C ILE A 133 -2.81 -7.74 7.68
N PRO A 134 -1.98 -8.19 8.63
CA PRO A 134 -0.99 -7.33 9.28
C PRO A 134 0.20 -7.10 8.36
N VAL A 135 0.07 -6.18 7.40
CA VAL A 135 1.06 -5.92 6.32
C VAL A 135 2.47 -5.72 6.87
N ARG A 136 2.64 -4.93 7.93
CA ARG A 136 3.97 -4.68 8.53
C ARG A 136 4.68 -5.96 8.98
N LEU A 137 3.94 -6.91 9.55
CA LEU A 137 4.51 -8.18 10.00
C LEU A 137 4.74 -9.14 8.84
N LEU A 138 3.88 -9.10 7.81
CA LEU A 138 3.93 -10.00 6.66
C LEU A 138 4.93 -9.55 5.59
N ALA A 139 5.20 -8.24 5.49
CA ALA A 139 6.17 -7.67 4.57
C ALA A 139 7.55 -7.41 5.20
N GLY A 140 7.72 -7.69 6.50
CA GLY A 140 9.00 -7.56 7.20
C GLY A 140 10.00 -8.64 6.78
N GLU A 141 11.29 -8.38 6.98
CA GLU A 141 12.40 -9.27 6.59
C GLU A 141 12.26 -10.70 7.16
N ASP A 142 11.75 -10.82 8.38
CA ASP A 142 11.57 -12.11 9.06
C ASP A 142 10.40 -12.95 8.49
N ALA A 143 9.54 -12.36 7.66
CA ALA A 143 8.33 -13.02 7.19
C ALA A 143 8.57 -13.98 6.01
N ALA A 144 9.72 -13.91 5.34
CA ALA A 144 10.09 -14.69 4.15
C ALA A 144 8.96 -14.79 3.09
N MET A 145 8.22 -13.66 2.91
CA MET A 145 7.11 -13.59 1.95
C MET A 145 7.66 -13.38 0.55
N PRO A 146 7.17 -14.12 -0.47
CA PRO A 146 7.56 -13.85 -1.86
C PRO A 146 7.27 -12.41 -2.27
N GLY A 147 8.22 -11.80 -2.99
CA GLY A 147 8.10 -10.42 -3.44
C GLY A 147 6.78 -10.03 -4.10
N PRO A 148 6.17 -10.87 -4.97
CA PRO A 148 4.86 -10.59 -5.53
C PRO A 148 3.74 -10.45 -4.51
N ILE A 149 3.76 -11.28 -3.46
CA ILE A 149 2.78 -11.18 -2.38
C ILE A 149 3.01 -9.89 -1.60
N VAL A 150 4.28 -9.55 -1.31
CA VAL A 150 4.65 -8.29 -0.64
C VAL A 150 4.13 -7.09 -1.42
N MET A 151 4.29 -7.07 -2.76
CA MET A 151 3.76 -6.00 -3.60
C MET A 151 2.24 -5.90 -3.56
N GLN A 152 1.54 -7.05 -3.58
CA GLN A 152 0.09 -7.07 -3.44
C GLN A 152 -0.36 -6.63 -2.05
N LEU A 153 0.40 -6.94 -0.99
CA LEU A 153 0.14 -6.46 0.37
C LEU A 153 0.22 -4.93 0.44
N PHE A 154 1.25 -4.32 -0.15
CA PHE A 154 1.36 -2.86 -0.21
C PHE A 154 0.26 -2.23 -1.07
N ALA A 155 -0.05 -2.81 -2.23
CA ALA A 155 -1.15 -2.34 -3.07
C ALA A 155 -2.48 -2.42 -2.30
N TRP A 156 -2.76 -3.55 -1.66
CA TRP A 156 -3.95 -3.72 -0.82
C TRP A 156 -4.00 -2.70 0.32
N SER A 157 -2.88 -2.48 1.02
CA SER A 157 -2.81 -1.50 2.11
C SER A 157 -3.21 -0.10 1.63
N ARG A 158 -2.71 0.33 0.47
CA ARG A 158 -3.08 1.63 -0.10
C ARG A 158 -4.57 1.74 -0.44
N TYR A 159 -5.20 0.70 -0.98
CA TYR A 159 -6.66 0.69 -1.20
C TYR A 159 -7.45 0.63 0.11
N ALA A 160 -6.93 -0.06 1.13
CA ALA A 160 -7.52 -0.10 2.47
C ALA A 160 -7.58 1.30 3.09
N GLU A 161 -6.53 2.13 2.89
CA GLU A 161 -6.53 3.53 3.29
C GLU A 161 -7.65 4.33 2.62
N LEU A 162 -7.90 4.11 1.32
CA LEU A 162 -8.99 4.81 0.62
C LEU A 162 -10.37 4.40 1.16
N SER A 163 -10.55 3.13 1.53
CA SER A 163 -11.77 2.67 2.18
C SER A 163 -11.96 3.30 3.55
N ALA A 164 -10.90 3.38 4.34
CA ALA A 164 -10.89 4.05 5.64
C ALA A 164 -11.17 5.57 5.50
N ASP A 165 -10.59 6.21 4.48
CA ASP A 165 -10.86 7.63 4.17
C ASP A 165 -12.33 7.88 3.81
N ARG A 166 -12.98 7.00 3.06
CA ARG A 166 -14.43 7.08 2.78
C ARG A 166 -15.27 7.00 4.06
N ALA A 167 -14.85 6.17 5.01
CA ALA A 167 -15.49 6.11 6.33
C ALA A 167 -15.23 7.40 7.13
N GLY A 168 -14.00 7.90 7.11
CA GLY A 168 -13.61 9.18 7.73
C GLY A 168 -14.39 10.36 7.15
N LEU A 169 -14.48 10.49 5.83
CA LEU A 169 -15.26 11.53 5.15
C LEU A 169 -16.75 11.49 5.55
N THR A 170 -17.31 10.27 5.69
CA THR A 170 -18.70 10.11 6.15
C THR A 170 -18.91 10.73 7.53
N CYS A 171 -17.92 10.63 8.42
CA CYS A 171 -17.98 11.16 9.79
C CYS A 171 -17.66 12.66 9.85
N ALA A 172 -16.74 13.15 9.01
CA ALA A 172 -16.32 14.54 8.96
C ALA A 172 -17.37 15.49 8.37
N GLY A 173 -18.32 14.98 7.59
CA GLY A 173 -19.41 15.75 7.01
C GLY A 173 -19.02 16.65 5.82
N GLY A 174 -17.78 16.58 5.33
CA GLY A 174 -17.34 17.38 4.19
C GLY A 174 -15.89 17.17 3.79
N LEU A 175 -15.50 17.67 2.61
CA LEU A 175 -14.16 17.49 2.05
C LEU A 175 -13.11 18.38 2.73
N GLU A 176 -13.48 19.59 3.17
CA GLU A 176 -12.56 20.55 3.79
C GLU A 176 -11.91 20.04 5.08
N PRO A 177 -12.65 19.43 6.04
CA PRO A 177 -12.01 18.80 7.21
C PRO A 177 -11.05 17.68 6.82
N VAL A 178 -11.38 16.89 5.78
CA VAL A 178 -10.50 15.83 5.27
C VAL A 178 -9.21 16.43 4.73
N ALA A 179 -9.30 17.49 3.92
CA ALA A 179 -8.15 18.17 3.37
C ALA A 179 -7.22 18.74 4.46
N ARG A 180 -7.80 19.43 5.46
CA ARG A 180 -7.02 19.95 6.59
C ARG A 180 -6.37 18.85 7.42
N SER A 181 -7.08 17.74 7.66
CA SER A 181 -6.54 16.59 8.37
C SER A 181 -5.35 15.98 7.63
N LEU A 182 -5.51 15.68 6.35
CA LEU A 182 -4.44 15.10 5.53
C LEU A 182 -3.23 16.04 5.40
N PHE A 183 -3.47 17.35 5.31
CA PHE A 183 -2.40 18.34 5.33
C PHE A 183 -1.64 18.35 6.66
N LYS A 184 -2.34 18.36 7.79
CA LYS A 184 -1.72 18.31 9.12
C LYS A 184 -0.94 17.01 9.33
N LEU A 185 -1.51 15.86 8.93
CA LEU A 185 -0.84 14.56 9.01
C LEU A 185 0.44 14.52 8.17
N ALA A 186 0.42 15.12 6.97
CA ALA A 186 1.58 15.13 6.07
C ALA A 186 2.65 16.16 6.47
N SER A 187 2.25 17.31 7.01
CA SER A 187 3.17 18.44 7.29
C SER A 187 3.62 18.53 8.75
N GLY A 188 2.87 17.96 9.69
CA GLY A 188 3.07 18.16 11.12
C GLY A 188 2.68 19.56 11.64
N LEU A 189 2.12 20.42 10.78
CA LEU A 189 1.79 21.80 11.15
C LEU A 189 0.48 21.87 11.95
N LYS A 190 0.50 22.65 13.04
CA LYS A 190 -0.67 22.84 13.92
C LYS A 190 -1.59 24.01 13.47
N GLY A 191 -1.27 24.68 12.37
CA GLY A 191 -1.96 25.88 11.89
C GLY A 191 -1.16 27.18 12.10
N GLY A 192 -1.76 28.32 11.87
CA GLY A 192 -1.14 29.63 12.05
C GLY A 192 -0.74 30.29 10.73
N LEU A 193 0.53 30.23 10.34
CA LEU A 193 1.04 30.92 9.14
C LEU A 193 0.57 30.32 7.81
N VAL A 194 0.23 29.03 7.79
CA VAL A 194 -0.19 28.32 6.58
C VAL A 194 -1.70 28.10 6.63
N GLN A 195 -2.40 28.69 5.67
CA GLN A 195 -3.82 28.43 5.42
C GLN A 195 -3.91 27.55 4.18
N MET A 196 -4.42 26.35 4.32
CA MET A 196 -4.54 25.38 3.24
C MET A 196 -6.01 25.15 2.90
N ARG A 197 -6.33 25.16 1.61
CA ARG A 197 -7.64 24.79 1.08
C ARG A 197 -7.54 23.46 0.35
N ALA A 198 -8.66 22.77 0.21
CA ALA A 198 -8.71 21.50 -0.50
C ALA A 198 -8.13 21.59 -1.93
N GLU A 199 -8.39 22.70 -2.64
CA GLU A 199 -7.89 22.93 -3.99
C GLU A 199 -6.36 22.99 -4.05
N ASP A 200 -5.71 23.56 -3.02
CA ASP A 200 -4.26 23.69 -2.97
C ASP A 200 -3.58 22.30 -2.90
N LEU A 201 -4.14 21.38 -2.13
CA LEU A 201 -3.64 20.01 -2.05
C LEU A 201 -3.99 19.19 -3.31
N LEU A 202 -5.19 19.39 -3.87
CA LEU A 202 -5.62 18.70 -5.09
C LEU A 202 -4.79 19.12 -6.31
N SER A 203 -4.31 20.37 -6.39
CA SER A 203 -3.47 20.85 -7.50
C SER A 203 -2.15 20.08 -7.62
N GLN A 204 -1.61 19.59 -6.49
CA GLN A 204 -0.37 18.81 -6.48
C GLN A 204 -0.47 17.49 -7.26
N ILE A 205 -1.67 16.98 -7.57
CA ILE A 205 -1.84 15.81 -8.43
C ILE A 205 -1.39 16.10 -9.86
N GLY A 206 -1.62 17.31 -10.36
CA GLY A 206 -1.10 17.75 -11.65
C GLY A 206 0.43 17.71 -11.68
N ASP A 207 1.06 18.19 -10.63
CA ASP A 207 2.51 18.15 -10.48
C ASP A 207 3.03 16.73 -10.38
N LEU A 208 2.39 15.86 -9.59
CA LEU A 208 2.74 14.44 -9.49
C LEU A 208 2.67 13.71 -10.84
N ARG A 209 1.65 14.02 -11.66
CA ARG A 209 1.53 13.46 -13.01
C ARG A 209 2.65 13.96 -13.91
N THR A 210 2.94 15.25 -13.86
CA THR A 210 3.99 15.89 -14.68
C THR A 210 5.37 15.38 -14.29
N GLU A 211 5.69 15.36 -13.01
CA GLU A 211 6.95 14.79 -12.50
C GLU A 211 7.10 13.31 -12.88
N GLY A 212 6.01 12.53 -12.83
CA GLY A 212 6.00 11.15 -13.31
C GLY A 212 6.33 11.01 -14.80
N GLN A 213 5.99 11.99 -15.62
CA GLN A 213 6.27 12.01 -17.05
C GLN A 213 7.69 12.56 -17.36
N LEU A 214 8.19 13.48 -16.53
CA LEU A 214 9.50 14.14 -16.71
C LEU A 214 10.66 13.35 -16.13
N GLN A 215 10.41 12.27 -15.37
CA GLN A 215 11.45 11.49 -14.72
C GLN A 215 12.43 10.92 -15.74
N LYS A 216 13.70 11.35 -15.64
CA LYS A 216 14.78 10.89 -16.50
C LYS A 216 15.24 9.49 -16.10
N GLU A 217 15.87 8.77 -17.04
CA GLU A 217 16.41 7.41 -16.84
C GLU A 217 17.39 7.28 -15.65
N THR A 218 17.96 8.40 -15.20
CA THR A 218 18.97 8.48 -14.11
C THR A 218 18.35 8.79 -12.73
N ASP A 219 17.05 9.04 -12.63
CA ASP A 219 16.44 9.49 -11.38
C ASP A 219 16.31 8.35 -10.37
N THR A 220 16.40 8.70 -9.08
CA THR A 220 16.30 7.77 -7.96
C THR A 220 14.96 7.03 -7.97
N PRO A 221 14.93 5.70 -7.68
CA PRO A 221 13.68 4.98 -7.55
C PRO A 221 12.80 5.64 -6.49
N ARG A 222 11.54 5.81 -6.79
CA ARG A 222 10.58 6.27 -5.80
C ARG A 222 10.32 5.14 -4.81
N GLY A 223 10.46 5.43 -3.51
CA GLY A 223 10.05 4.54 -2.42
C GLY A 223 8.53 4.33 -2.35
N ASP A 224 7.78 4.98 -3.26
CA ASP A 224 6.31 5.05 -3.31
C ASP A 224 5.64 3.68 -3.34
N TRP A 225 6.30 2.70 -3.95
CA TRP A 225 5.74 1.35 -4.10
C TRP A 225 5.67 0.57 -2.80
N PHE A 226 6.53 0.92 -1.84
CA PHE A 226 6.57 0.33 -0.51
C PHE A 226 5.85 1.18 0.52
N ALA A 227 5.23 2.29 0.09
CA ALA A 227 4.40 3.08 0.96
C ALA A 227 3.10 2.31 1.29
N THR A 228 2.78 2.22 2.57
CA THR A 228 1.52 1.63 3.04
C THR A 228 0.35 2.58 2.82
N HIS A 229 0.62 3.87 2.65
CA HIS A 229 -0.37 4.92 2.46
C HIS A 229 -0.19 5.58 1.10
N PRO A 230 -1.27 5.91 0.37
CA PRO A 230 -1.18 6.78 -0.79
C PRO A 230 -0.76 8.20 -0.38
N PHE A 231 -0.20 8.96 -1.29
CA PHE A 231 0.10 10.38 -1.04
C PHE A 231 -1.14 11.16 -0.63
N SER A 232 -1.00 12.10 0.30
CA SER A 232 -2.11 12.90 0.81
C SER A 232 -2.94 13.59 -0.27
N PRO A 233 -2.36 14.16 -1.36
CA PRO A 233 -3.14 14.67 -2.49
C PRO A 233 -4.01 13.60 -3.15
N MET A 234 -3.50 12.37 -3.31
CA MET A 234 -4.26 11.25 -3.90
C MET A 234 -5.40 10.80 -2.98
N ARG A 235 -5.15 10.70 -1.68
CA ARG A 235 -6.19 10.39 -0.67
C ARG A 235 -7.33 11.42 -0.74
N LEU A 236 -7.00 12.71 -0.79
CA LEU A 236 -7.99 13.78 -0.91
C LEU A 236 -8.76 13.69 -2.23
N HIS A 237 -8.08 13.41 -3.35
CA HIS A 237 -8.75 13.26 -4.64
C HIS A 237 -9.70 12.04 -4.65
N ALA A 238 -9.28 10.91 -4.08
CA ALA A 238 -10.14 9.75 -3.95
C ALA A 238 -11.37 10.03 -3.06
N ALA A 239 -11.19 10.79 -1.97
CA ALA A 239 -12.29 11.26 -1.14
C ALA A 239 -13.25 12.19 -1.90
N LYS A 240 -12.72 13.09 -2.74
CA LYS A 240 -13.51 13.94 -3.64
C LYS A 240 -14.30 13.13 -4.64
N LEU A 241 -13.67 12.19 -5.35
CA LEU A 241 -14.35 11.27 -6.26
C LEU A 241 -15.50 10.53 -5.55
N PHE A 242 -15.27 10.06 -4.32
CA PHE A 242 -16.30 9.40 -3.54
C PHE A 242 -17.46 10.34 -3.17
N SER A 243 -17.20 11.61 -2.86
CA SER A 243 -18.25 12.57 -2.52
C SER A 243 -19.10 13.01 -3.73
N GLU A 244 -18.51 13.01 -4.93
CA GLU A 244 -19.10 13.55 -6.16
C GLU A 244 -19.58 12.46 -7.15
N HIS A 245 -19.34 11.18 -6.88
CA HIS A 245 -19.64 10.10 -7.82
C HIS A 245 -21.13 9.99 -8.14
N LYS A 246 -21.42 9.70 -9.42
CA LYS A 246 -22.77 9.47 -9.93
C LYS A 246 -23.11 8.00 -10.09
N SER A 247 -22.09 7.16 -10.24
CA SER A 247 -22.21 5.70 -10.27
C SER A 247 -20.98 5.05 -9.65
N LYS A 248 -21.13 3.81 -9.19
CA LYS A 248 -20.02 3.03 -8.62
C LYS A 248 -18.92 2.79 -9.67
N GLU A 249 -19.29 2.51 -10.90
CA GLU A 249 -18.36 2.26 -12.00
C GLU A 249 -17.47 3.49 -12.27
N GLN A 250 -18.05 4.70 -12.27
CA GLN A 250 -17.29 5.94 -12.45
C GLN A 250 -16.35 6.20 -11.26
N LEU A 251 -16.82 5.96 -10.05
CA LEU A 251 -15.99 6.09 -8.84
C LEU A 251 -14.77 5.19 -8.91
N GLU A 252 -15.00 3.89 -9.11
CA GLU A 252 -13.91 2.90 -9.04
C GLU A 252 -12.96 3.04 -10.26
N ALA A 253 -13.46 3.42 -11.43
CA ALA A 253 -12.60 3.74 -12.58
C ALA A 253 -11.68 4.95 -12.29
N GLY A 254 -12.22 6.03 -11.70
CA GLY A 254 -11.43 7.20 -11.31
C GLY A 254 -10.40 6.87 -10.22
N VAL A 255 -10.77 6.03 -9.26
CA VAL A 255 -9.85 5.55 -8.23
C VAL A 255 -8.74 4.68 -8.83
N ALA A 256 -9.06 3.77 -9.74
CA ALA A 256 -8.06 2.93 -10.40
C ALA A 256 -7.06 3.77 -11.23
N GLU A 257 -7.54 4.78 -11.97
CA GLU A 257 -6.68 5.73 -12.68
C GLU A 257 -5.75 6.48 -11.72
N LEU A 258 -6.29 6.96 -10.60
CA LEU A 258 -5.50 7.67 -9.59
C LEU A 258 -4.43 6.76 -8.98
N MET A 259 -4.79 5.54 -8.58
CA MET A 259 -3.87 4.58 -7.97
C MET A 259 -2.78 4.10 -8.94
N SER A 260 -3.03 4.16 -10.25
CA SER A 260 -2.01 3.84 -11.26
C SER A 260 -0.76 4.74 -11.19
N LEU A 261 -0.84 5.89 -10.50
CA LEU A 261 0.33 6.74 -10.24
C LEU A 261 1.31 6.10 -9.25
N MET A 262 0.87 5.14 -8.43
CA MET A 262 1.66 4.44 -7.42
C MET A 262 1.79 2.93 -7.66
N GLU A 263 1.10 2.36 -8.64
CA GLU A 263 1.04 0.91 -8.82
C GLU A 263 1.57 0.43 -10.15
N PRO A 264 2.29 -0.69 -10.17
CA PRO A 264 2.63 -1.37 -11.42
C PRO A 264 1.40 -2.11 -11.94
N THR A 265 0.49 -1.42 -12.61
CA THR A 265 -0.74 -2.02 -13.18
C THR A 265 -0.48 -2.87 -14.42
N TYR A 266 0.77 -2.89 -14.94
CA TYR A 266 1.10 -3.57 -16.19
C TYR A 266 0.82 -5.09 -16.17
N LEU A 267 0.73 -5.72 -15.00
CA LEU A 267 0.38 -7.15 -14.92
C LEU A 267 -1.06 -7.44 -15.34
N GLN A 268 -1.95 -6.47 -15.22
CA GLN A 268 -3.38 -6.59 -15.56
C GLN A 268 -3.78 -5.70 -16.76
N GLU A 269 -2.94 -4.74 -17.13
CA GLU A 269 -3.18 -3.79 -18.22
C GLU A 269 -3.14 -4.49 -19.58
N LYS A 270 -4.08 -4.14 -20.47
CA LYS A 270 -4.17 -4.67 -21.85
C LYS A 270 -3.54 -3.73 -22.87
N SER A 271 -2.37 -3.16 -22.56
CA SER A 271 -1.60 -2.33 -23.49
C SER A 271 -0.41 -3.10 -24.06
N GLU A 272 0.10 -2.65 -25.21
CA GLU A 272 1.30 -3.21 -25.82
C GLU A 272 2.52 -3.06 -24.91
N ALA A 273 2.67 -1.90 -24.27
CA ALA A 273 3.73 -1.67 -23.32
C ALA A 273 3.68 -2.66 -22.14
N ALA A 274 2.50 -2.90 -21.58
CA ALA A 274 2.30 -3.86 -20.52
C ALA A 274 2.64 -5.30 -20.94
N GLU A 275 2.31 -5.67 -22.18
CA GLU A 275 2.67 -6.98 -22.73
C GLU A 275 4.19 -7.15 -22.86
N LEU A 276 4.89 -6.13 -23.33
CA LEU A 276 6.36 -6.15 -23.41
C LEU A 276 7.01 -6.26 -22.03
N MET A 277 6.48 -5.54 -21.05
CA MET A 277 6.96 -5.61 -19.65
C MET A 277 6.72 -7.01 -19.05
N ARG A 278 5.54 -7.61 -19.25
CA ARG A 278 5.27 -9.00 -18.80
C ARG A 278 6.21 -10.01 -19.44
N ARG A 279 6.47 -9.87 -20.73
CA ARG A 279 7.42 -10.75 -21.47
C ARG A 279 8.85 -10.60 -20.95
N LEU A 280 9.28 -9.39 -20.62
CA LEU A 280 10.60 -9.15 -20.03
C LEU A 280 10.66 -9.71 -18.61
N LEU A 281 9.65 -9.44 -17.77
CA LEU A 281 9.59 -9.95 -16.40
C LEU A 281 9.65 -11.49 -16.37
N LEU A 282 8.87 -12.14 -17.24
CA LEU A 282 8.87 -13.60 -17.34
C LEU A 282 10.25 -14.16 -17.75
N ALA A 283 10.82 -13.65 -18.86
CA ALA A 283 12.10 -14.14 -19.34
C ALA A 283 13.24 -13.82 -18.35
N GLY A 284 13.29 -12.58 -17.86
CA GLY A 284 14.28 -12.14 -16.89
C GLY A 284 14.20 -12.89 -15.58
N GLY A 285 12.98 -13.06 -15.04
CA GLY A 285 12.76 -13.80 -13.81
C GLY A 285 13.25 -15.25 -13.89
N VAL A 286 12.90 -15.98 -14.97
CA VAL A 286 13.37 -17.36 -15.17
C VAL A 286 14.88 -17.43 -15.37
N VAL A 287 15.47 -16.52 -16.16
CA VAL A 287 16.91 -16.54 -16.44
C VAL A 287 17.73 -16.16 -15.22
N ILE A 288 17.28 -15.19 -14.43
CA ILE A 288 17.94 -14.77 -13.19
C ILE A 288 17.86 -15.88 -12.16
N ALA A 289 16.67 -16.41 -11.91
CA ALA A 289 16.48 -17.54 -10.97
C ALA A 289 17.25 -18.81 -11.36
N SER A 290 17.57 -19.01 -12.65
CA SER A 290 18.38 -20.15 -13.12
C SER A 290 19.89 -19.86 -13.24
N ALA A 291 20.35 -18.67 -12.82
CA ALA A 291 21.73 -18.24 -13.02
C ALA A 291 22.77 -19.09 -12.26
N HIS A 292 22.37 -19.70 -11.17
CA HIS A 292 23.21 -20.54 -10.32
C HIS A 292 23.00 -22.04 -10.51
N GLY A 293 22.15 -22.46 -11.48
CA GLY A 293 21.90 -23.87 -11.77
C GLY A 293 20.44 -24.21 -11.98
N GLU A 294 19.88 -25.05 -11.12
CA GLU A 294 18.45 -25.37 -11.14
C GLU A 294 17.65 -24.31 -10.35
N ILE A 295 16.50 -23.92 -10.90
CA ILE A 295 15.56 -23.01 -10.21
C ILE A 295 15.09 -23.72 -8.94
N ASP A 296 15.29 -23.10 -7.79
CA ASP A 296 14.86 -23.69 -6.53
C ASP A 296 13.32 -23.65 -6.37
N ALA A 297 12.82 -24.35 -5.33
CA ALA A 297 11.38 -24.48 -5.12
C ALA A 297 10.72 -23.12 -4.81
N LYS A 298 11.42 -22.19 -4.15
CA LYS A 298 10.90 -20.85 -3.81
C LYS A 298 10.87 -19.91 -5.01
N GLU A 299 11.94 -19.94 -5.82
CA GLU A 299 12.03 -19.18 -7.07
C GLU A 299 10.97 -19.64 -8.07
N LYS A 300 10.81 -20.96 -8.21
CA LYS A 300 9.75 -21.55 -9.03
C LYS A 300 8.37 -21.10 -8.56
N GLU A 301 8.12 -21.16 -7.26
CA GLU A 301 6.87 -20.71 -6.66
C GLU A 301 6.64 -19.21 -6.89
N ALA A 302 7.67 -18.37 -6.75
CA ALA A 302 7.59 -16.94 -7.04
C ALA A 302 7.21 -16.68 -8.49
N LEU A 303 7.87 -17.36 -9.45
CA LEU A 303 7.57 -17.24 -10.87
C LEU A 303 6.17 -17.75 -11.24
N GLU A 304 5.75 -18.89 -10.69
CA GLU A 304 4.42 -19.44 -10.94
C GLU A 304 3.29 -18.55 -10.37
N LYS A 305 3.57 -17.77 -9.33
CA LYS A 305 2.62 -16.78 -8.79
C LYS A 305 2.45 -15.58 -9.72
N PHE A 306 3.51 -15.11 -10.38
CA PHE A 306 3.38 -14.04 -11.37
C PHE A 306 2.68 -14.49 -12.65
N PHE A 307 2.93 -15.71 -13.11
CA PHE A 307 2.59 -16.16 -14.46
C PHE A 307 1.60 -17.32 -14.50
N GLY A 308 1.19 -17.84 -13.36
CA GLY A 308 0.28 -18.97 -13.24
C GLY A 308 0.98 -20.30 -12.99
N ALA A 309 0.28 -21.23 -12.31
CA ALA A 309 0.81 -22.55 -11.97
C ALA A 309 1.22 -23.33 -13.21
N GLY A 310 2.35 -24.04 -13.14
CA GLY A 310 2.90 -24.87 -14.21
C GLY A 310 3.65 -24.10 -15.29
N THR A 311 3.71 -22.77 -15.22
CA THR A 311 4.39 -21.94 -16.22
C THR A 311 5.88 -22.28 -16.32
N CYS A 312 6.57 -22.52 -15.19
CA CYS A 312 7.97 -22.89 -15.18
C CYS A 312 8.26 -24.27 -15.81
N ALA A 313 7.34 -25.23 -15.68
CA ALA A 313 7.52 -26.57 -16.23
C ALA A 313 7.44 -26.60 -17.78
N ALA A 314 6.78 -25.64 -18.37
CA ALA A 314 6.60 -25.53 -19.83
C ALA A 314 7.69 -24.70 -20.53
N MET A 315 8.66 -24.10 -19.75
CA MET A 315 9.63 -23.14 -20.30
C MET A 315 10.95 -23.76 -20.66
N ASN A 316 11.47 -23.31 -21.82
CA ASN A 316 12.85 -23.60 -22.22
C ASN A 316 13.74 -22.45 -21.78
N VAL A 317 14.48 -22.61 -20.70
CA VAL A 317 15.37 -21.61 -20.09
C VAL A 317 16.41 -21.11 -21.11
N ASN A 318 17.00 -22.00 -21.92
CA ASN A 318 18.00 -21.61 -22.92
C ASN A 318 17.41 -20.72 -24.03
N ALA A 319 16.19 -20.99 -24.43
CA ALA A 319 15.49 -20.14 -25.41
C ALA A 319 15.16 -18.75 -24.80
N LEU A 320 14.77 -18.69 -23.54
CA LEU A 320 14.50 -17.44 -22.84
C LEU A 320 15.78 -16.63 -22.63
N LYS A 321 16.89 -17.27 -22.29
CA LYS A 321 18.20 -16.63 -22.15
C LYS A 321 18.68 -16.01 -23.46
N GLY A 322 18.53 -16.71 -24.58
CA GLY A 322 18.87 -16.17 -25.91
C GLY A 322 17.98 -15.01 -26.36
N ASP A 323 16.80 -14.87 -25.79
CA ASP A 323 15.80 -13.86 -26.15
C ASP A 323 15.74 -12.65 -25.18
N LEU A 324 16.43 -12.73 -24.04
CA LEU A 324 16.34 -11.74 -22.96
C LEU A 324 16.77 -10.34 -23.42
N ASP A 325 17.91 -10.22 -24.08
CA ASP A 325 18.43 -8.94 -24.58
C ASP A 325 17.50 -8.30 -25.61
N ARG A 326 16.87 -9.09 -26.46
CA ARG A 326 15.90 -8.59 -27.42
C ARG A 326 14.69 -8.01 -26.70
N ARG A 327 14.16 -8.72 -25.70
CA ARG A 327 13.00 -8.26 -24.90
C ARG A 327 13.33 -7.01 -24.10
N ALA A 328 14.56 -6.91 -23.56
CA ALA A 328 15.02 -5.71 -22.87
C ALA A 328 15.11 -4.50 -23.82
N ARG A 329 15.60 -4.70 -25.06
CA ARG A 329 15.60 -3.66 -26.10
C ARG A 329 14.18 -3.26 -26.52
N ASP A 330 13.27 -4.21 -26.74
CA ASP A 330 11.86 -3.92 -27.06
C ASP A 330 11.22 -3.03 -25.97
N VAL A 331 11.52 -3.32 -24.70
CA VAL A 331 11.08 -2.49 -23.56
C VAL A 331 11.74 -1.12 -23.61
N LYS A 332 13.04 -1.02 -23.89
CA LYS A 332 13.74 0.28 -24.03
C LYS A 332 13.11 1.18 -25.07
N GLU A 333 12.75 0.62 -26.22
CA GLU A 333 12.28 1.38 -27.37
C GLU A 333 10.80 1.79 -27.26
N ARG A 334 9.96 0.96 -26.60
CA ARG A 334 8.50 1.06 -26.69
C ARG A 334 7.81 1.28 -25.35
N VAL A 335 8.55 1.31 -24.25
CA VAL A 335 8.01 1.50 -22.89
C VAL A 335 8.63 2.77 -22.29
N THR A 336 7.83 3.53 -21.57
CA THR A 336 8.29 4.77 -20.92
C THR A 336 9.35 4.50 -19.83
N PRO A 337 10.28 5.43 -19.56
CA PRO A 337 11.34 5.25 -18.57
C PRO A 337 10.83 4.76 -17.19
N LEU A 338 9.73 5.34 -16.70
CA LEU A 338 9.15 4.94 -15.43
C LEU A 338 8.68 3.47 -15.43
N LYS A 339 8.00 3.03 -16.49
CA LYS A 339 7.54 1.65 -16.63
C LYS A 339 8.70 0.67 -16.82
N ARG A 340 9.83 1.09 -17.45
CA ARG A 340 11.08 0.28 -17.52
C ARG A 340 11.65 0.05 -16.13
N GLN A 341 11.73 1.10 -15.31
CA GLN A 341 12.18 0.98 -13.91
C GLN A 341 11.27 0.03 -13.11
N GLN A 342 9.95 0.04 -13.34
CA GLN A 342 9.03 -0.89 -12.67
C GLN A 342 9.39 -2.35 -12.96
N VAL A 343 9.53 -2.73 -14.23
CA VAL A 343 9.81 -4.13 -14.58
C VAL A 343 11.19 -4.58 -14.10
N ILE A 344 12.21 -3.69 -14.12
CA ILE A 344 13.54 -4.00 -13.59
C ILE A 344 13.51 -4.16 -12.06
N ARG A 345 12.75 -3.32 -11.34
CA ARG A 345 12.54 -3.50 -9.91
C ARG A 345 11.91 -4.85 -9.60
N ASP A 346 10.87 -5.23 -10.36
CA ASP A 346 10.17 -6.50 -10.13
C ASP A 346 11.11 -7.69 -10.39
N LEU A 347 12.06 -7.57 -11.33
CA LEU A 347 13.14 -8.53 -11.49
C LEU A 347 14.10 -8.57 -10.29
N CYS A 348 14.45 -7.42 -9.70
CA CYS A 348 15.22 -7.38 -8.45
C CYS A 348 14.46 -8.07 -7.29
N MET A 349 13.14 -7.97 -7.24
CA MET A 349 12.34 -8.65 -6.23
C MET A 349 12.30 -10.16 -6.44
N VAL A 350 12.26 -10.64 -7.69
CA VAL A 350 12.39 -12.07 -7.99
C VAL A 350 13.75 -12.60 -7.51
N ALA A 351 14.84 -11.88 -7.79
CA ALA A 351 16.18 -12.26 -7.35
C ALA A 351 16.34 -12.30 -5.82
N ARG A 352 15.59 -11.48 -5.09
CA ARG A 352 15.61 -11.44 -3.61
C ARG A 352 14.66 -12.43 -2.95
N ALA A 353 13.93 -13.24 -3.70
CA ALA A 353 12.86 -14.08 -3.16
C ALA A 353 13.34 -15.13 -2.13
N ASP A 354 14.60 -15.55 -2.20
CA ASP A 354 15.22 -16.48 -1.27
C ASP A 354 15.98 -15.80 -0.10
N GLY A 355 16.07 -14.46 -0.13
CA GLY A 355 16.78 -13.64 0.86
C GLY A 355 18.25 -13.34 0.52
N HIS A 356 18.77 -13.89 -0.57
CA HIS A 356 20.15 -13.68 -1.02
C HIS A 356 20.21 -13.43 -2.53
N VAL A 357 20.98 -12.45 -2.96
CA VAL A 357 21.25 -12.21 -4.39
C VAL A 357 22.69 -12.60 -4.68
N GLN A 358 22.87 -13.61 -5.52
CA GLN A 358 24.18 -14.08 -5.91
C GLN A 358 24.86 -13.12 -6.93
N ASP A 359 26.18 -13.15 -7.00
CA ASP A 359 26.93 -12.28 -7.94
C ASP A 359 26.53 -12.51 -9.41
N THR A 360 26.18 -13.74 -9.77
CA THR A 360 25.71 -14.11 -11.11
C THR A 360 24.34 -13.51 -11.42
N GLU A 361 23.42 -13.53 -10.48
CA GLU A 361 22.08 -12.91 -10.61
C GLU A 361 22.18 -11.41 -10.67
N ARG A 362 23.03 -10.82 -9.81
CA ARG A 362 23.30 -9.38 -9.81
C ARG A 362 23.88 -8.92 -11.16
N ALA A 363 24.84 -9.67 -11.71
CA ALA A 363 25.41 -9.36 -13.02
C ALA A 363 24.37 -9.41 -14.14
N LEU A 364 23.47 -10.39 -14.13
CA LEU A 364 22.36 -10.50 -15.09
C LEU A 364 21.34 -9.37 -14.93
N LEU A 365 21.00 -9.00 -13.70
CA LEU A 365 20.12 -7.86 -13.43
C LEU A 365 20.70 -6.56 -13.97
N LEU A 366 21.99 -6.29 -13.69
CA LEU A 366 22.67 -5.10 -14.17
C LEU A 366 22.72 -5.05 -15.71
N SER A 367 23.09 -6.16 -16.37
CA SER A 367 23.12 -6.24 -17.84
C SER A 367 21.73 -6.06 -18.46
N THR A 368 20.70 -6.70 -17.87
CA THR A 368 19.31 -6.58 -18.34
C THR A 368 18.79 -5.14 -18.17
N ALA A 369 19.10 -4.50 -17.03
CA ALA A 369 18.72 -3.12 -16.74
C ALA A 369 19.38 -2.14 -17.74
N GLU A 370 20.68 -2.25 -17.97
CA GLU A 370 21.41 -1.44 -18.94
C GLU A 370 20.79 -1.58 -20.35
N THR A 371 20.52 -2.81 -20.77
CA THR A 371 19.89 -3.10 -22.06
C THR A 371 18.48 -2.50 -22.16
N ALA A 372 17.71 -2.51 -21.06
CA ALA A 372 16.40 -1.88 -20.98
C ALA A 372 16.46 -0.35 -20.82
N GLY A 373 17.65 0.26 -20.70
CA GLY A 373 17.85 1.69 -20.51
C GLY A 373 17.53 2.14 -19.09
N VAL A 374 17.85 1.31 -18.09
CA VAL A 374 17.73 1.62 -16.66
C VAL A 374 19.12 1.64 -16.04
N ASP A 375 19.41 2.67 -15.25
CA ASP A 375 20.72 2.91 -14.63
C ASP A 375 21.10 1.82 -13.62
N ALA A 376 22.39 1.44 -13.60
CA ALA A 376 22.94 0.45 -12.67
C ALA A 376 22.72 0.85 -11.20
N ALA A 377 22.80 2.14 -10.87
CA ALA A 377 22.55 2.64 -9.53
C ALA A 377 21.11 2.42 -9.08
N PHE A 378 20.17 2.31 -10.01
CA PHE A 378 18.78 1.93 -9.71
C PHE A 378 18.72 0.48 -9.21
N VAL A 379 19.35 -0.46 -9.92
CA VAL A 379 19.41 -1.88 -9.54
C VAL A 379 20.04 -2.04 -8.16
N GLU A 380 21.18 -1.38 -7.92
CA GLU A 380 21.90 -1.46 -6.65
C GLU A 380 21.05 -0.98 -5.49
N ARG A 381 20.32 0.13 -5.66
CA ARG A 381 19.38 0.61 -4.66
C ARG A 381 18.20 -0.33 -4.47
N ALA A 382 17.61 -0.84 -5.54
CA ALA A 382 16.49 -1.79 -5.46
C ALA A 382 16.88 -3.09 -4.75
N LEU A 383 18.16 -3.49 -4.84
CA LEU A 383 18.69 -4.66 -4.14
C LEU A 383 19.05 -4.37 -2.66
N THR A 384 19.39 -3.12 -2.32
CA THR A 384 19.86 -2.73 -0.97
C THR A 384 18.83 -1.95 -0.16
N THR A 385 17.74 -1.49 -0.78
CA THR A 385 16.71 -0.71 -0.07
C THR A 385 15.99 -1.63 0.92
N ASP A 386 16.28 -1.44 2.19
CA ASP A 386 15.43 -1.93 3.27
C ASP A 386 14.03 -1.34 3.07
N VAL A 387 13.04 -2.19 3.06
CA VAL A 387 11.64 -1.76 3.11
C VAL A 387 11.44 -1.16 4.50
N ARG A 388 11.79 0.11 4.68
CA ARG A 388 11.45 0.82 5.91
C ARG A 388 9.95 0.98 5.93
N LEU A 389 9.35 0.19 6.79
CA LEU A 389 7.94 0.29 7.16
C LEU A 389 7.84 1.40 8.21
N ASP A 390 7.79 2.67 7.77
CA ASP A 390 7.53 3.81 8.66
C ASP A 390 6.09 3.81 9.14
#